data_df4f38b098d3375dd3a5bab1af309b3f
#
_entry.id   df4f38b098d3375dd3a5bab1af309b3f
#
_cell.length_a   1.000
_cell.length_b   1.000
_cell.length_c   1.000
_cell.angle_alpha   90.00
_cell.angle_beta   90.00
_cell.angle_gamma   90.00
#
_symmetry.space_group_name_H-M   'P 1'
#
loop_
_entity.id
_entity.type
_entity.pdbx_description
1 polymer ?
#
loop_
_entity_poly.entity_id
_entity_poly.type
_entity_poly.pdbx_seq_one_letter_code
_entity_poly.pdbx_strand_id
1 'polypeptide(L)'
;MSALAELKEQLRVVPPPQRAKALEKAREITRKKPWVPNPGPQTDAYFCLADVLLYGGEAGGGKSQLAIGIGVNEADRGIIFRRELTQTDGIEADGKSIIGKTAGFNGTDHEWTWFNGKSLKLGAMQGVDDWIPHAGRERDYMAFDEAGEFLEVQVASIGAWLRAPPGKRTRMVLPSNPPRSADGLW
;
A
#
# COMPACT_ATOMS: atom_id res chain seq x y z
N MET A 1 -1.73 21.06 10.78
CA MET A 1 -1.16 20.13 9.78
C MET A 1 0.03 19.42 10.42
N SER A 2 0.25 18.13 10.14
CA SER A 2 1.41 17.43 10.73
C SER A 2 2.69 17.82 9.98
N ALA A 3 3.85 17.83 10.68
CA ALA A 3 5.16 18.11 10.07
C ALA A 3 5.45 17.21 8.84
N LEU A 4 4.83 16.03 8.79
CA LEU A 4 4.90 15.12 7.65
C LEU A 4 4.11 15.64 6.42
N ALA A 5 2.97 16.30 6.65
CA ALA A 5 2.17 16.89 5.57
C ALA A 5 2.86 18.11 4.96
N GLU A 6 3.48 18.95 5.80
CA GLU A 6 4.28 20.09 5.33
C GLU A 6 5.52 19.65 4.54
N LEU A 7 6.19 18.60 5.01
CA LEU A 7 7.35 18.06 4.31
C LEU A 7 6.97 17.42 2.97
N LYS A 8 5.82 16.74 2.90
CA LYS A 8 5.29 16.17 1.64
C LYS A 8 5.00 17.27 0.61
N GLU A 9 4.44 18.40 1.02
CA GLU A 9 4.18 19.53 0.13
C GLU A 9 5.48 20.21 -0.34
N GLN A 10 6.45 20.37 0.54
CA GLN A 10 7.77 20.92 0.18
C GLN A 10 8.53 20.02 -0.82
N LEU A 11 8.38 18.69 -0.76
CA LEU A 11 9.00 17.75 -1.70
C LEU A 11 8.44 17.86 -3.13
N ARG A 12 7.25 18.41 -3.29
CA ARG A 12 6.57 18.55 -4.60
C ARG A 12 7.19 19.63 -5.49
N VAL A 13 7.89 20.62 -4.89
CA VAL A 13 8.36 21.84 -5.57
C VAL A 13 9.90 21.93 -5.59
N VAL A 14 10.63 20.97 -5.02
CA VAL A 14 12.07 21.09 -4.77
C VAL A 14 12.92 20.60 -5.95
N PRO A 15 13.92 21.41 -6.42
CA PRO A 15 14.89 21.00 -7.43
C PRO A 15 15.70 19.75 -7.03
N PRO A 16 16.19 18.95 -8.00
CA PRO A 16 16.85 17.66 -7.75
C PRO A 16 17.93 17.62 -6.66
N PRO A 17 18.87 18.61 -6.55
CA PRO A 17 19.91 18.55 -5.51
C PRO A 17 19.39 18.80 -4.09
N GLN A 18 18.28 19.50 -3.94
CA GLN A 18 17.64 19.75 -2.66
C GLN A 18 16.71 18.60 -2.25
N ARG A 19 16.22 17.84 -3.25
CA ARG A 19 15.36 16.66 -3.06
C ARG A 19 16.07 15.57 -2.25
N ALA A 20 17.38 15.36 -2.47
CA ALA A 20 18.16 14.37 -1.72
C ALA A 20 18.17 14.69 -0.22
N LYS A 21 18.40 15.95 0.17
CA LYS A 21 18.34 16.39 1.59
C LYS A 21 16.96 16.28 2.19
N ALA A 22 15.93 16.62 1.41
CA ALA A 22 14.55 16.51 1.87
C ALA A 22 14.12 15.04 2.03
N LEU A 23 14.59 14.14 1.16
CA LEU A 23 14.38 12.69 1.29
C LEU A 23 15.11 12.10 2.49
N GLU A 24 16.33 12.57 2.78
CA GLU A 24 17.06 12.16 3.98
C GLU A 24 16.33 12.58 5.26
N LYS A 25 15.83 13.82 5.31
CA LYS A 25 14.97 14.30 6.41
C LYS A 25 13.66 13.52 6.52
N ALA A 26 13.07 13.15 5.39
CA ALA A 26 11.88 12.31 5.34
C ALA A 26 12.15 10.91 5.90
N ARG A 27 13.31 10.31 5.60
CA ARG A 27 13.76 9.05 6.19
C ARG A 27 13.96 9.15 7.70
N GLU A 28 14.51 10.25 8.18
CA GLU A 28 14.69 10.51 9.60
C GLU A 28 13.33 10.55 10.34
N ILE A 29 12.31 11.16 9.73
CA ILE A 29 10.94 11.18 10.25
C ILE A 29 10.30 9.77 10.26
N THR A 30 10.58 8.95 9.24
CA THR A 30 10.07 7.58 9.17
C THR A 30 10.89 6.57 9.98
N ARG A 31 12.09 6.92 10.45
CA ARG A 31 12.99 6.04 11.21
C ARG A 31 12.35 5.42 12.45
N LYS A 32 11.34 6.06 13.02
CA LYS A 32 10.56 5.56 14.17
C LYS A 32 9.32 4.76 13.75
N LYS A 33 9.05 4.64 12.46
CA LYS A 33 7.93 3.85 11.95
C LYS A 33 8.31 2.37 11.88
N PRO A 34 7.34 1.45 11.98
CA PRO A 34 7.60 0.01 11.87
C PRO A 34 8.31 -0.38 10.57
N TRP A 35 8.07 0.36 9.50
CA TRP A 35 8.70 0.15 8.20
C TRP A 35 9.31 1.45 7.65
N VAL A 36 10.48 1.34 7.05
CA VAL A 36 11.22 2.45 6.44
C VAL A 36 11.48 2.12 4.96
N PRO A 37 11.07 3.01 4.02
CA PRO A 37 11.30 2.76 2.60
C PRO A 37 12.78 2.75 2.26
N ASN A 38 13.18 1.89 1.31
CA ASN A 38 14.52 1.91 0.75
C ASN A 38 14.79 3.23 -0.01
N PRO A 39 16.05 3.70 -0.05
CA PRO A 39 16.42 4.89 -0.81
C PRO A 39 16.05 4.78 -2.29
N GLY A 40 15.69 5.92 -2.89
CA GLY A 40 15.36 6.01 -4.31
C GLY A 40 13.87 5.79 -4.59
N PRO A 41 13.48 5.04 -5.64
CA PRO A 41 12.10 4.97 -6.12
C PRO A 41 11.07 4.58 -5.06
N GLN A 42 11.43 3.69 -4.13
CA GLN A 42 10.53 3.27 -3.06
C GLN A 42 10.25 4.41 -2.06
N THR A 43 11.26 5.22 -1.75
CA THR A 43 11.09 6.42 -0.92
C THR A 43 10.24 7.47 -1.65
N ASP A 44 10.49 7.69 -2.95
CA ASP A 44 9.70 8.62 -3.77
C ASP A 44 8.23 8.18 -3.81
N ALA A 45 7.98 6.89 -4.01
CA ALA A 45 6.64 6.32 -3.99
C ALA A 45 5.96 6.47 -2.62
N TYR A 46 6.68 6.19 -1.53
CA TYR A 46 6.14 6.33 -0.17
C TYR A 46 5.67 7.76 0.12
N PHE A 47 6.46 8.77 -0.28
CA PHE A 47 6.14 10.18 -0.06
C PHE A 47 5.30 10.81 -1.17
N CYS A 48 4.91 10.05 -2.21
CA CYS A 48 4.03 10.55 -3.26
C CYS A 48 2.68 10.97 -2.68
N LEU A 49 2.18 12.14 -3.09
CA LEU A 49 0.92 12.71 -2.61
C LEU A 49 -0.31 12.26 -3.41
N ALA A 50 -0.12 11.54 -4.51
CA ALA A 50 -1.24 11.02 -5.29
C ALA A 50 -2.09 10.06 -4.43
N ASP A 51 -3.40 10.16 -4.55
CA ASP A 51 -4.34 9.29 -3.85
C ASP A 51 -4.34 7.89 -4.47
N VAL A 52 -4.09 7.81 -5.78
CA VAL A 52 -3.86 6.56 -6.51
C VAL A 52 -2.44 6.57 -7.05
N LEU A 53 -1.64 5.58 -6.69
CA LEU A 53 -0.24 5.46 -7.07
C LEU A 53 -0.02 4.14 -7.81
N LEU A 54 0.33 4.20 -9.10
CA LEU A 54 0.93 3.07 -9.81
C LEU A 54 2.43 3.02 -9.51
N TYR A 55 2.89 1.91 -8.95
CA TYR A 55 4.30 1.66 -8.66
C TYR A 55 4.79 0.49 -9.52
N GLY A 56 5.23 0.82 -10.74
CA GLY A 56 5.74 -0.15 -11.71
C GLY A 56 7.23 -0.41 -11.56
N GLY A 57 7.69 -1.51 -12.17
CA GLY A 57 9.11 -1.86 -12.26
C GLY A 57 9.34 -3.36 -12.30
N GLU A 58 10.58 -3.76 -12.57
CA GLU A 58 10.99 -5.16 -12.62
C GLU A 58 10.87 -5.87 -11.26
N ALA A 59 10.97 -7.20 -11.28
CA ALA A 59 10.99 -8.02 -10.08
C ALA A 59 12.14 -7.60 -9.14
N GLY A 60 11.92 -7.72 -7.83
CA GLY A 60 12.93 -7.34 -6.83
C GLY A 60 12.93 -5.86 -6.41
N GLY A 61 12.12 -4.99 -7.04
CA GLY A 61 12.02 -3.57 -6.71
C GLY A 61 11.31 -3.22 -5.40
N GLY A 62 11.02 -4.19 -4.54
CA GLY A 62 10.40 -3.98 -3.23
C GLY A 62 8.93 -3.50 -3.31
N LYS A 63 8.21 -3.88 -4.39
CA LYS A 63 6.83 -3.46 -4.64
C LYS A 63 5.86 -3.92 -3.56
N SER A 64 5.85 -5.21 -3.25
CA SER A 64 4.99 -5.78 -2.20
C SER A 64 5.36 -5.22 -0.82
N GLN A 65 6.66 -5.04 -0.54
CA GLN A 65 7.12 -4.42 0.70
C GLN A 65 6.66 -2.96 0.83
N LEU A 66 6.61 -2.19 -0.27
CA LEU A 66 6.05 -0.84 -0.27
C LEU A 66 4.56 -0.87 0.09
N ALA A 67 3.78 -1.80 -0.51
CA ALA A 67 2.36 -1.94 -0.20
C ALA A 67 2.13 -2.28 1.28
N ILE A 68 2.87 -3.26 1.83
CA ILE A 68 2.82 -3.61 3.25
C ILE A 68 3.23 -2.41 4.11
N GLY A 69 4.36 -1.80 3.79
CA GLY A 69 4.95 -0.71 4.57
C GLY A 69 4.05 0.53 4.67
N ILE A 70 3.38 0.91 3.58
CA ILE A 70 2.39 1.99 3.61
C ILE A 70 1.20 1.58 4.49
N GLY A 71 0.67 0.37 4.30
CA GLY A 71 -0.43 -0.16 5.11
C GLY A 71 -0.12 -0.13 6.60
N VAL A 72 1.05 -0.65 7.00
CA VAL A 72 1.49 -0.69 8.40
C VAL A 72 1.70 0.71 8.99
N ASN A 73 2.27 1.62 8.21
CA ASN A 73 2.65 2.94 8.71
C ASN A 73 1.49 3.95 8.72
N GLU A 74 0.56 3.85 7.78
CA GLU A 74 -0.42 4.91 7.50
C GLU A 74 -1.88 4.47 7.67
N ALA A 75 -2.20 3.18 7.44
CA ALA A 75 -3.58 2.73 7.48
C ALA A 75 -4.11 2.58 8.92
N ASP A 76 -5.39 2.86 9.08
CA ASP A 76 -6.17 2.41 10.24
C ASP A 76 -6.98 1.15 9.88
N ARG A 77 -7.51 1.08 8.65
CA ARG A 77 -8.21 -0.08 8.09
C ARG A 77 -7.74 -0.34 6.67
N GLY A 78 -6.65 -1.10 6.54
CA GLY A 78 -6.04 -1.42 5.26
C GLY A 78 -6.46 -2.77 4.70
N ILE A 79 -6.32 -2.93 3.39
CA ILE A 79 -6.39 -4.22 2.71
C ILE A 79 -5.38 -4.27 1.56
N ILE A 80 -4.74 -5.43 1.40
CA ILE A 80 -3.87 -5.73 0.27
C ILE A 80 -4.48 -6.92 -0.48
N PHE A 81 -4.74 -6.73 -1.77
CA PHE A 81 -5.30 -7.75 -2.62
C PHE A 81 -4.23 -8.43 -3.47
N ARG A 82 -4.39 -9.72 -3.65
CA ARG A 82 -3.76 -10.54 -4.69
C ARG A 82 -4.83 -11.16 -5.59
N ARG A 83 -4.45 -11.63 -6.76
CA ARG A 83 -5.36 -12.34 -7.64
C ARG A 83 -5.88 -13.63 -6.99
N GLU A 84 -4.98 -14.41 -6.39
CA GLU A 84 -5.28 -15.66 -5.71
C GLU A 84 -4.82 -15.61 -4.25
N LEU A 85 -5.59 -16.24 -3.35
CA LEU A 85 -5.26 -16.24 -1.92
C LEU A 85 -3.93 -16.95 -1.63
N THR A 86 -3.63 -18.03 -2.34
CA THR A 86 -2.36 -18.76 -2.23
C THR A 86 -1.13 -17.92 -2.58
N GLN A 87 -1.30 -16.85 -3.36
CA GLN A 87 -0.24 -15.92 -3.69
C GLN A 87 0.04 -14.90 -2.56
N THR A 88 -0.78 -14.87 -1.52
CA THR A 88 -0.58 -13.97 -0.36
C THR A 88 0.48 -14.48 0.62
N ASP A 89 0.93 -15.73 0.52
CA ASP A 89 1.90 -16.33 1.46
C ASP A 89 3.20 -15.53 1.56
N GLY A 90 3.71 -15.03 0.43
CA GLY A 90 4.89 -14.17 0.40
C GLY A 90 4.65 -12.82 1.08
N ILE A 91 3.47 -12.21 0.86
CA ILE A 91 3.07 -10.96 1.52
C ILE A 91 2.89 -11.18 3.03
N GLU A 92 2.33 -12.32 3.41
CA GLU A 92 2.16 -12.69 4.82
C GLU A 92 3.51 -12.86 5.52
N ALA A 93 4.46 -13.55 4.88
CA ALA A 93 5.81 -13.73 5.41
C ALA A 93 6.55 -12.39 5.58
N ASP A 94 6.51 -11.52 4.56
CA ASP A 94 7.07 -10.17 4.62
C ASP A 94 6.36 -9.33 5.68
N GLY A 95 5.04 -9.39 5.75
CA GLY A 95 4.23 -8.71 6.76
C GLY A 95 4.60 -9.14 8.19
N LYS A 96 4.74 -10.44 8.45
CA LYS A 96 5.19 -10.96 9.74
C LYS A 96 6.58 -10.46 10.11
N SER A 97 7.49 -10.36 9.14
CA SER A 97 8.83 -9.81 9.35
C SER A 97 8.82 -8.32 9.70
N ILE A 98 8.00 -7.52 9.02
CA ILE A 98 7.90 -6.06 9.20
C ILE A 98 7.15 -5.71 10.49
N ILE A 99 6.03 -6.37 10.74
CA ILE A 99 5.12 -6.07 11.85
C ILE A 99 5.64 -6.66 13.16
N GLY A 100 6.26 -7.84 13.08
CA GLY A 100 6.79 -8.54 14.25
C GLY A 100 5.72 -8.82 15.30
N LYS A 101 6.01 -8.48 16.56
CA LYS A 101 5.10 -8.67 17.70
C LYS A 101 4.19 -7.46 17.99
N THR A 102 4.18 -6.45 17.12
CA THR A 102 3.40 -5.22 17.37
C THR A 102 1.91 -5.40 17.07
N ALA A 103 1.54 -6.43 16.32
CA ALA A 103 0.16 -6.82 16.05
C ALA A 103 -0.01 -8.34 16.12
N GLY A 104 -1.21 -8.79 16.47
CA GLY A 104 -1.62 -10.19 16.33
C GLY A 104 -2.00 -10.49 14.89
N PHE A 105 -1.67 -11.70 14.40
CA PHE A 105 -2.10 -12.19 13.10
C PHE A 105 -3.14 -13.30 13.24
N ASN A 106 -4.30 -13.12 12.66
CA ASN A 106 -5.33 -14.15 12.52
C ASN A 106 -5.17 -14.85 11.16
N GLY A 107 -4.69 -16.10 11.19
CA GLY A 107 -4.46 -16.88 9.97
C GLY A 107 -5.75 -17.33 9.26
N THR A 108 -6.90 -17.36 9.95
CA THR A 108 -8.19 -17.68 9.32
C THR A 108 -8.73 -16.51 8.52
N ASP A 109 -8.62 -15.31 9.06
CA ASP A 109 -9.10 -14.09 8.42
C ASP A 109 -8.04 -13.42 7.55
N HIS A 110 -6.79 -13.90 7.60
CA HIS A 110 -5.61 -13.31 6.96
C HIS A 110 -5.46 -11.82 7.30
N GLU A 111 -5.55 -11.48 8.62
CA GLU A 111 -5.59 -10.10 9.07
C GLU A 111 -4.67 -9.87 10.27
N TRP A 112 -3.86 -8.81 10.21
CA TRP A 112 -3.18 -8.25 11.38
C TRP A 112 -4.06 -7.26 12.09
N THR A 113 -4.11 -7.34 13.41
CA THR A 113 -4.85 -6.41 14.26
C THR A 113 -3.95 -5.89 15.36
N TRP A 114 -3.91 -4.57 15.51
CA TRP A 114 -3.17 -3.85 16.56
C TRP A 114 -4.07 -3.55 17.77
N PHE A 115 -3.47 -3.37 18.93
CA PHE A 115 -4.20 -3.03 20.16
C PHE A 115 -5.06 -1.77 20.07
N ASN A 116 -4.69 -0.82 19.21
CA ASN A 116 -5.46 0.41 18.98
C ASN A 116 -6.60 0.26 17.96
N GLY A 117 -6.93 -0.97 17.56
CA GLY A 117 -8.01 -1.27 16.63
C GLY A 117 -7.66 -1.09 15.15
N LYS A 118 -6.42 -0.76 14.82
CA LYS A 118 -5.94 -0.77 13.42
C LYS A 118 -5.91 -2.18 12.89
N SER A 119 -6.15 -2.31 11.59
CA SER A 119 -6.04 -3.60 10.91
C SER A 119 -5.47 -3.50 9.50
N LEU A 120 -4.81 -4.58 9.09
CA LEU A 120 -4.33 -4.77 7.73
C LEU A 120 -4.68 -6.19 7.29
N LYS A 121 -5.58 -6.30 6.32
CA LYS A 121 -6.09 -7.57 5.80
C LYS A 121 -5.41 -7.96 4.50
N LEU A 122 -5.26 -9.25 4.27
CA LEU A 122 -4.98 -9.81 2.95
C LEU A 122 -6.27 -10.32 2.33
N GLY A 123 -6.50 -10.02 1.06
CA GLY A 123 -7.67 -10.44 0.31
C GLY A 123 -7.31 -10.98 -1.06
N ALA A 124 -8.27 -11.67 -1.68
CA ALA A 124 -8.13 -12.17 -3.05
C ALA A 124 -9.37 -11.84 -3.87
N MET A 125 -9.17 -11.63 -5.18
CA MET A 125 -10.24 -11.40 -6.14
C MET A 125 -9.91 -12.12 -7.45
N GLN A 126 -10.27 -13.39 -7.55
CA GLN A 126 -10.02 -14.23 -8.71
C GLN A 126 -11.10 -14.08 -9.79
N GLY A 127 -12.35 -14.19 -9.39
CA GLY A 127 -13.52 -14.01 -10.26
C GLY A 127 -13.91 -12.54 -10.43
N VAL A 128 -14.65 -12.24 -11.50
CA VAL A 128 -15.09 -10.87 -11.83
C VAL A 128 -15.90 -10.22 -10.70
N ASP A 129 -16.68 -11.00 -9.96
CA ASP A 129 -17.56 -10.55 -8.89
C ASP A 129 -16.99 -10.69 -7.48
N ASP A 130 -15.74 -11.14 -7.34
CA ASP A 130 -15.10 -11.37 -6.02
C ASP A 130 -14.85 -10.07 -5.24
N TRP A 131 -15.07 -8.91 -5.86
CA TRP A 131 -15.10 -7.63 -5.15
C TRP A 131 -16.35 -7.47 -4.27
N ILE A 132 -17.47 -8.17 -4.56
CA ILE A 132 -18.76 -8.03 -3.87
C ILE A 132 -18.65 -8.31 -2.36
N PRO A 133 -18.00 -9.38 -1.87
CA PRO A 133 -17.82 -9.63 -0.44
C PRO A 133 -17.02 -8.55 0.30
N HIS A 134 -16.26 -7.75 -0.42
CA HIS A 134 -15.48 -6.65 0.13
C HIS A 134 -16.22 -5.32 0.12
N ALA A 135 -17.31 -5.21 -0.66
CA ALA A 135 -18.16 -4.03 -0.72
C ALA A 135 -18.82 -3.74 0.65
N GLY A 136 -19.16 -2.50 0.91
CA GLY A 136 -19.76 -2.08 2.18
C GLY A 136 -18.77 -1.91 3.34
N ARG A 137 -17.49 -2.26 3.16
CA ARG A 137 -16.46 -2.13 4.19
C ARG A 137 -15.55 -0.96 3.86
N GLU A 138 -15.67 0.11 4.61
CA GLU A 138 -14.80 1.29 4.44
C GLU A 138 -13.35 0.94 4.77
N ARG A 139 -12.44 1.37 3.90
CA ARG A 139 -11.00 1.23 4.04
C ARG A 139 -10.33 2.56 3.76
N ASP A 140 -9.36 2.94 4.55
CA ASP A 140 -8.54 4.12 4.28
C ASP A 140 -7.29 3.80 3.44
N TYR A 141 -7.00 2.51 3.27
CA TYR A 141 -5.90 2.02 2.46
C TYR A 141 -6.27 0.76 1.68
N MET A 142 -5.98 0.77 0.39
CA MET A 142 -6.08 -0.40 -0.48
C MET A 142 -4.81 -0.55 -1.31
N ALA A 143 -4.32 -1.78 -1.45
CA ALA A 143 -3.28 -2.10 -2.42
C ALA A 143 -3.69 -3.30 -3.27
N PHE A 144 -3.32 -3.27 -4.55
CA PHE A 144 -3.54 -4.35 -5.50
C PHE A 144 -2.17 -4.82 -5.97
N ASP A 145 -1.59 -5.77 -5.24
CA ASP A 145 -0.27 -6.30 -5.57
C ASP A 145 -0.33 -7.17 -6.81
N GLU A 146 0.56 -6.93 -7.78
CA GLU A 146 0.47 -7.35 -9.18
C GLU A 146 -0.80 -6.80 -9.85
N ALA A 147 -0.97 -5.47 -9.80
CA ALA A 147 -2.19 -4.78 -10.26
C ALA A 147 -2.61 -5.15 -11.68
N GLY A 148 -1.65 -5.42 -12.60
CA GLY A 148 -1.94 -5.86 -13.97
C GLY A 148 -2.64 -7.22 -14.10
N GLU A 149 -2.80 -7.97 -12.99
CA GLU A 149 -3.55 -9.23 -12.99
C GLU A 149 -5.04 -9.05 -12.66
N PHE A 150 -5.44 -7.86 -12.18
CA PHE A 150 -6.84 -7.59 -11.86
C PHE A 150 -7.62 -7.05 -13.06
N LEU A 151 -8.93 -7.22 -13.02
CA LEU A 151 -9.84 -6.59 -13.97
C LEU A 151 -10.12 -5.15 -13.50
N GLU A 152 -10.25 -4.23 -14.46
CA GLU A 152 -10.60 -2.84 -14.18
C GLU A 152 -11.84 -2.72 -13.30
N VAL A 153 -12.88 -3.51 -13.59
CA VAL A 153 -14.13 -3.54 -12.83
C VAL A 153 -13.91 -3.89 -11.36
N GLN A 154 -12.97 -4.77 -11.04
CA GLN A 154 -12.66 -5.15 -9.65
C GLN A 154 -12.06 -3.96 -8.90
N VAL A 155 -11.06 -3.31 -9.49
CA VAL A 155 -10.36 -2.16 -8.89
C VAL A 155 -11.30 -0.95 -8.77
N ALA A 156 -12.06 -0.64 -9.82
CA ALA A 156 -12.99 0.48 -9.85
C ALA A 156 -14.14 0.30 -8.84
N SER A 157 -14.75 -0.89 -8.82
CA SER A 157 -15.89 -1.18 -7.93
C SER A 157 -15.52 -1.11 -6.45
N ILE A 158 -14.40 -1.76 -6.06
CA ILE A 158 -13.99 -1.73 -4.66
C ILE A 158 -13.38 -0.40 -4.26
N GLY A 159 -12.79 0.33 -5.20
CA GLY A 159 -12.25 1.68 -4.99
C GLY A 159 -13.31 2.68 -4.48
N ALA A 160 -14.59 2.47 -4.77
CA ALA A 160 -15.69 3.27 -4.23
C ALA A 160 -15.78 3.20 -2.69
N TRP A 161 -15.21 2.16 -2.06
CA TRP A 161 -15.17 1.98 -0.61
C TRP A 161 -13.87 2.49 0.03
N LEU A 162 -13.02 3.15 -0.74
CA LEU A 162 -11.82 3.84 -0.24
C LEU A 162 -12.26 5.13 0.45
N ARG A 163 -12.56 5.06 1.73
CA ARG A 163 -13.14 6.14 2.53
C ARG A 163 -12.49 6.21 3.90
N ALA A 164 -12.42 7.42 4.44
CA ALA A 164 -11.94 7.69 5.78
C ALA A 164 -12.70 8.85 6.42
N PRO A 165 -12.69 8.98 7.75
CA PRO A 165 -13.19 10.16 8.43
C PRO A 165 -12.51 11.45 7.94
N PRO A 166 -13.16 12.61 8.07
CA PRO A 166 -12.57 13.90 7.69
C PRO A 166 -11.18 14.10 8.32
N GLY A 167 -10.24 14.58 7.52
CA GLY A 167 -8.84 14.82 7.93
C GLY A 167 -7.92 13.58 7.86
N LYS A 168 -8.46 12.39 7.64
CA LYS A 168 -7.66 11.18 7.37
C LYS A 168 -7.50 11.00 5.86
N ARG A 169 -6.26 10.82 5.42
CA ARG A 169 -5.96 10.53 4.02
C ARG A 169 -6.39 9.11 3.66
N THR A 170 -6.98 8.96 2.48
CA THR A 170 -7.16 7.67 1.82
C THR A 170 -6.07 7.44 0.78
N ARG A 171 -5.71 6.19 0.51
CA ARG A 171 -4.67 5.88 -0.46
C ARG A 171 -4.89 4.53 -1.12
N MET A 172 -4.73 4.51 -2.45
CA MET A 172 -4.67 3.29 -3.26
C MET A 172 -3.29 3.14 -3.87
N VAL A 173 -2.70 1.96 -3.76
CA VAL A 173 -1.40 1.65 -4.36
C VAL A 173 -1.56 0.44 -5.28
N LEU A 174 -1.02 0.57 -6.47
CA LEU A 174 -1.08 -0.41 -7.55
C LEU A 174 0.35 -0.89 -7.89
N PRO A 175 0.96 -1.75 -7.06
CA PRO A 175 2.26 -2.33 -7.40
C PRO A 175 2.09 -3.30 -8.57
N SER A 176 2.92 -3.17 -9.60
CA SER A 176 2.84 -4.06 -10.76
C SER A 176 4.19 -4.28 -11.42
N ASN A 177 4.38 -5.47 -11.94
CA ASN A 177 5.37 -5.72 -12.98
C ASN A 177 4.84 -5.19 -14.32
N PRO A 178 5.72 -4.93 -15.31
CA PRO A 178 5.26 -4.71 -16.68
C PRO A 178 4.38 -5.88 -17.13
N PRO A 179 3.33 -5.63 -17.93
CA PRO A 179 2.47 -6.69 -18.43
C PRO A 179 3.31 -7.70 -19.22
N ARG A 180 2.98 -8.99 -19.08
CA ARG A 180 3.71 -10.10 -19.72
C ARG A 180 3.45 -10.19 -21.22
N SER A 181 2.41 -9.54 -21.72
CA SER A 181 2.04 -9.44 -23.14
C SER A 181 1.58 -8.04 -23.49
N ALA A 182 1.59 -7.69 -24.79
CA ALA A 182 1.04 -6.42 -25.28
C ALA A 182 -0.48 -6.29 -25.02
N ASP A 183 -1.15 -7.40 -24.76
CA ASP A 183 -2.58 -7.50 -24.43
C ASP A 183 -2.82 -7.47 -22.90
N GLY A 184 -1.96 -6.81 -22.18
CA GLY A 184 -2.13 -6.61 -20.72
C GLY A 184 -3.55 -6.16 -20.40
N LEU A 185 -4.12 -6.65 -19.28
CA LEU A 185 -5.53 -6.44 -18.92
C LEU A 185 -5.88 -4.95 -18.70
N TRP A 186 -4.86 -4.09 -18.65
CA TRP A 186 -4.95 -2.61 -18.69
C TRP A 186 -3.59 -1.92 -18.51
#